data_a583b0393c384c66405157d919ac4e6c
#
_entry.id   a583b0393c384c66405157d919ac4e6c
#
_cell.length_a   1.000
_cell.length_b   1.000
_cell.length_c   1.000
_cell.angle_alpha   90.00
_cell.angle_beta   90.00
_cell.angle_gamma   90.00
#
_symmetry.space_group_name_H-M   'P 1'
#
loop_
_entity.id
_entity.type
_entity.pdbx_description
1 polymer ?
#
loop_
_entity_poly.entity_id
_entity_poly.type
_entity_poly.pdbx_seq_one_letter_code
_entity_poly.pdbx_strand_id
1 'polypeptide(L)'
;MTRSQGGWSYLCRIVGAALALALGSLALGRGRAEAESLTGLTSTGNLVRFDSATPGTIASSVAITGLQAGETLLGIDRRPADGLLYGLGSTSRIYTVNTTTGVATPVGSTPFAPALTGTAFGFDFNPATDRIRVVSTDTTNFRLNPNDGTLAGTDTPLAYAAGDSGSGLTPRVVGSAYTNNFDGTAVTTLFGIDSNRDVLVMQGGPNGTRSPNGGLLTTIGSGLGFDSSDLVGFDVSGASGVAFASLTPPTGGASQLFTIDLTTGTATLDGTIGVGLTLTGLAADVGSATVREPASLLLLAIGGLGLAGYAWRRKRLLLGAC
;
A
#
# COMPACT_ATOMS: atom_id res chain seq x y z
N MET A 1 43.58 60.47 10.33
CA MET A 1 42.27 60.15 9.74
C MET A 1 42.29 58.72 9.25
N THR A 2 41.87 57.79 10.10
CA THR A 2 41.81 56.34 9.78
C THR A 2 40.34 55.92 9.70
N ARG A 3 39.85 55.59 8.50
CA ARG A 3 38.50 55.11 8.26
C ARG A 3 38.38 53.64 8.67
N SER A 4 37.47 53.35 9.58
CA SER A 4 37.03 52.02 9.98
C SER A 4 36.32 51.32 8.79
N GLN A 5 36.94 50.27 8.25
CA GLN A 5 36.37 49.38 7.22
C GLN A 5 35.94 48.00 7.79
N GLY A 6 35.52 47.94 9.06
CA GLY A 6 35.31 46.65 9.75
C GLY A 6 33.87 46.12 9.81
N GLY A 7 32.84 46.89 9.42
CA GLY A 7 31.47 46.52 9.74
C GLY A 7 30.72 45.68 8.70
N TRP A 8 31.10 45.62 7.47
CA TRP A 8 30.34 45.01 6.38
C TRP A 8 30.69 43.54 6.12
N SER A 9 31.91 43.13 6.48
CA SER A 9 32.35 41.74 6.31
C SER A 9 31.76 40.78 7.36
N TYR A 10 31.38 41.27 8.54
CA TYR A 10 30.78 40.45 9.59
C TYR A 10 29.27 40.16 9.32
N LEU A 11 28.50 41.11 8.79
CA LEU A 11 27.09 40.89 8.49
C LEU A 11 26.90 39.91 7.32
N CYS A 12 27.74 39.94 6.29
CA CYS A 12 27.67 38.97 5.20
C CYS A 12 28.02 37.53 5.62
N ARG A 13 28.93 37.39 6.58
CA ARG A 13 29.32 36.06 7.11
C ARG A 13 28.23 35.44 8.00
N ILE A 14 27.55 36.24 8.80
CA ILE A 14 26.47 35.77 9.68
C ILE A 14 25.22 35.38 8.86
N VAL A 15 24.86 36.15 7.82
CA VAL A 15 23.71 35.82 6.95
C VAL A 15 24.02 34.59 6.07
N GLY A 16 25.26 34.45 5.60
CA GLY A 16 25.71 33.27 4.85
C GLY A 16 25.75 31.98 5.69
N ALA A 17 26.18 32.09 6.96
CA ALA A 17 26.20 30.93 7.87
C ALA A 17 24.81 30.52 8.34
N ALA A 18 23.88 31.46 8.56
CA ALA A 18 22.49 31.15 8.92
C ALA A 18 21.70 30.52 7.76
N LEU A 19 21.99 30.92 6.51
CA LEU A 19 21.36 30.30 5.34
C LEU A 19 21.92 28.92 5.02
N ALA A 20 23.22 28.68 5.28
CA ALA A 20 23.83 27.35 5.14
C ALA A 20 23.37 26.36 6.21
N LEU A 21 23.11 26.80 7.45
CA LEU A 21 22.53 25.98 8.50
C LEU A 21 21.06 25.66 8.23
N ALA A 22 20.27 26.56 7.64
CA ALA A 22 18.87 26.30 7.29
C ALA A 22 18.72 25.34 6.10
N LEU A 23 19.66 25.32 5.16
CA LEU A 23 19.69 24.37 4.05
C LEU A 23 20.27 23.00 4.44
N GLY A 24 21.15 22.97 5.44
CA GLY A 24 21.73 21.71 5.93
C GLY A 24 20.77 20.87 6.80
N SER A 25 19.78 21.49 7.46
CA SER A 25 18.79 20.78 8.27
C SER A 25 17.60 20.23 7.46
N LEU A 26 17.43 20.60 6.18
CA LEU A 26 16.41 20.01 5.29
C LEU A 26 16.86 18.69 4.63
N ALA A 27 18.12 18.29 4.75
CA ALA A 27 18.65 17.12 4.04
C ALA A 27 18.78 15.84 4.88
N LEU A 28 18.35 15.81 6.15
CA LEU A 28 18.53 14.67 7.04
C LEU A 28 17.25 14.11 7.69
N GLY A 29 16.12 14.48 7.19
CA GLY A 29 14.86 13.81 7.52
C GLY A 29 14.54 12.74 6.50
N ARG A 30 15.22 11.58 6.48
CA ARG A 30 14.54 10.34 6.12
C ARG A 30 13.48 10.14 7.20
N GLY A 31 12.31 10.73 6.98
CA GLY A 31 11.16 10.48 7.81
C GLY A 31 11.00 8.97 7.91
N ARG A 32 11.11 8.42 9.11
CA ARG A 32 10.61 7.09 9.41
C ARG A 32 9.17 7.11 8.88
N ALA A 33 8.80 6.15 8.03
CA ALA A 33 7.42 6.03 7.58
C ALA A 33 6.53 6.19 8.82
N GLU A 34 5.52 7.07 8.75
CA GLU A 34 4.58 7.21 9.86
C GLU A 34 4.00 5.83 10.15
N ALA A 35 3.82 5.54 11.44
CA ALA A 35 3.24 4.29 11.89
C ALA A 35 1.81 4.17 11.35
N GLU A 36 1.49 3.06 10.69
CA GLU A 36 0.20 2.83 10.07
C GLU A 36 -0.53 1.68 10.74
N SER A 37 -1.84 1.84 10.90
CA SER A 37 -2.70 0.79 11.42
C SER A 37 -2.99 -0.23 10.33
N LEU A 38 -2.62 -1.48 10.57
CA LEU A 38 -2.85 -2.61 9.67
C LEU A 38 -3.88 -3.56 10.29
N THR A 39 -4.68 -4.18 9.42
CA THR A 39 -5.63 -5.24 9.78
C THR A 39 -5.18 -6.56 9.17
N GLY A 40 -4.92 -7.57 9.99
CA GLY A 40 -4.56 -8.91 9.54
C GLY A 40 -5.71 -9.90 9.70
N LEU A 41 -5.87 -10.80 8.74
CA LEU A 41 -6.72 -11.99 8.84
C LEU A 41 -5.85 -13.16 9.27
N THR A 42 -6.12 -13.76 10.43
CA THR A 42 -5.37 -14.92 10.89
C THR A 42 -5.90 -16.21 10.26
N SER A 43 -5.05 -17.22 10.13
CA SER A 43 -5.43 -18.58 9.69
C SER A 43 -6.44 -19.25 10.61
N THR A 44 -6.66 -18.73 11.82
CA THR A 44 -7.64 -19.22 12.80
C THR A 44 -8.98 -18.47 12.75
N GLY A 45 -9.17 -17.56 11.79
CA GLY A 45 -10.43 -16.84 11.58
C GLY A 45 -10.64 -15.65 12.53
N ASN A 46 -9.55 -14.98 12.95
CA ASN A 46 -9.64 -13.72 13.69
C ASN A 46 -9.18 -12.55 12.83
N LEU A 47 -9.77 -11.39 13.05
CA LEU A 47 -9.16 -10.12 12.66
C LEU A 47 -8.26 -9.62 13.78
N VAL A 48 -7.04 -9.22 13.45
CA VAL A 48 -6.09 -8.59 14.38
C VAL A 48 -5.74 -7.21 13.85
N ARG A 49 -5.59 -6.23 14.74
CA ARG A 49 -5.08 -4.90 14.41
C ARG A 49 -3.75 -4.69 15.09
N PHE A 50 -2.82 -4.11 14.38
CA PHE A 50 -1.48 -3.79 14.87
C PHE A 50 -0.92 -2.58 14.11
N ASP A 51 0.15 -2.02 14.64
CA ASP A 51 0.84 -0.89 14.06
C ASP A 51 2.05 -1.37 13.26
N SER A 52 2.27 -0.81 12.07
CA SER A 52 3.39 -1.19 11.19
C SER A 52 4.77 -0.94 11.83
N ALA A 53 4.89 0.04 12.72
CA ALA A 53 6.16 0.32 13.43
C ALA A 53 6.40 -0.62 14.61
N THR A 54 5.36 -1.31 15.10
CA THR A 54 5.42 -2.25 16.24
C THR A 54 4.59 -3.51 15.97
N PRO A 55 4.86 -4.27 14.89
CA PRO A 55 4.00 -5.38 14.45
C PRO A 55 3.87 -6.50 15.48
N GLY A 56 4.84 -6.63 16.40
CA GLY A 56 4.78 -7.60 17.51
C GLY A 56 3.70 -7.30 18.55
N THR A 57 3.14 -6.08 18.57
CA THR A 57 2.12 -5.66 19.53
C THR A 57 0.74 -5.65 18.89
N ILE A 58 -0.13 -6.59 19.26
CA ILE A 58 -1.52 -6.65 18.77
C ILE A 58 -2.37 -5.70 19.59
N ALA A 59 -2.94 -4.68 18.93
CA ALA A 59 -3.81 -3.69 19.56
C ALA A 59 -5.22 -4.23 19.84
N SER A 60 -5.74 -5.10 18.95
CA SER A 60 -7.03 -5.79 19.16
C SER A 60 -7.08 -7.11 18.38
N SER A 61 -7.90 -8.03 18.87
CA SER A 61 -8.20 -9.29 18.20
C SER A 61 -9.68 -9.63 18.40
N VAL A 62 -10.40 -9.90 17.29
CA VAL A 62 -11.82 -10.26 17.33
C VAL A 62 -12.05 -11.49 16.43
N ALA A 63 -12.86 -12.43 16.88
CA ALA A 63 -13.23 -13.60 16.09
C ALA A 63 -14.25 -13.21 15.00
N ILE A 64 -14.06 -13.74 13.80
CA ILE A 64 -15.01 -13.54 12.70
C ILE A 64 -16.22 -14.46 12.94
N THR A 65 -17.41 -13.88 12.85
CA THR A 65 -18.70 -14.57 12.98
C THR A 65 -19.63 -14.17 11.83
N GLY A 66 -20.77 -14.86 11.65
CA GLY A 66 -21.75 -14.53 10.62
C GLY A 66 -21.45 -15.09 9.22
N LEU A 67 -20.37 -15.87 9.06
CA LEU A 67 -20.10 -16.64 7.84
C LEU A 67 -21.11 -17.79 7.71
N GLN A 68 -21.23 -18.36 6.50
CA GLN A 68 -21.97 -19.60 6.31
C GLN A 68 -21.34 -20.75 7.09
N ALA A 69 -22.13 -21.78 7.38
CA ALA A 69 -21.64 -22.93 8.14
C ALA A 69 -20.44 -23.59 7.43
N GLY A 70 -19.33 -23.74 8.15
CA GLY A 70 -18.09 -24.34 7.63
C GLY A 70 -17.28 -23.44 6.68
N GLU A 71 -17.69 -22.19 6.49
CA GLU A 71 -16.95 -21.22 5.66
C GLU A 71 -15.89 -20.49 6.46
N THR A 72 -14.79 -20.15 5.79
CA THR A 72 -13.72 -19.30 6.32
C THR A 72 -13.45 -18.15 5.35
N LEU A 73 -12.83 -17.08 5.82
CA LEU A 73 -12.29 -16.05 4.93
C LEU A 73 -10.91 -16.46 4.40
N LEU A 74 -10.68 -16.15 3.14
CA LEU A 74 -9.45 -16.46 2.39
C LEU A 74 -8.57 -15.23 2.14
N GLY A 75 -9.15 -14.03 2.20
CA GLY A 75 -8.47 -12.76 2.00
C GLY A 75 -9.35 -11.61 2.46
N ILE A 76 -8.75 -10.49 2.74
CA ILE A 76 -9.43 -9.25 3.16
C ILE A 76 -8.81 -8.05 2.48
N ASP A 77 -9.62 -7.02 2.23
CA ASP A 77 -9.16 -5.70 1.82
C ASP A 77 -10.18 -4.62 2.15
N ARG A 78 -9.74 -3.35 2.21
CA ARG A 78 -10.61 -2.20 2.40
C ARG A 78 -11.02 -1.59 1.06
N ARG A 79 -12.34 -1.41 0.88
CA ARG A 79 -12.85 -0.73 -0.30
C ARG A 79 -12.59 0.77 -0.19
N PRO A 80 -11.90 1.40 -1.15
CA PRO A 80 -11.64 2.84 -1.13
C PRO A 80 -12.90 3.71 -1.10
N ALA A 81 -13.97 3.28 -1.79
CA ALA A 81 -15.19 4.07 -1.93
C ALA A 81 -15.99 4.25 -0.63
N ASP A 82 -15.87 3.34 0.34
CA ASP A 82 -16.66 3.38 1.58
C ASP A 82 -15.82 3.14 2.86
N GLY A 83 -14.56 2.75 2.71
CA GLY A 83 -13.63 2.44 3.82
C GLY A 83 -13.95 1.16 4.58
N LEU A 84 -14.98 0.40 4.18
CA LEU A 84 -15.36 -0.84 4.84
C LEU A 84 -14.36 -1.96 4.52
N LEU A 85 -14.17 -2.86 5.48
CA LEU A 85 -13.41 -4.08 5.26
C LEU A 85 -14.29 -5.11 4.56
N TYR A 86 -13.79 -5.65 3.46
CA TYR A 86 -14.40 -6.76 2.74
C TYR A 86 -13.58 -8.02 2.91
N GLY A 87 -14.23 -9.18 2.75
CA GLY A 87 -13.57 -10.48 2.82
C GLY A 87 -14.08 -11.44 1.76
N LEU A 88 -13.18 -12.27 1.26
CA LEU A 88 -13.45 -13.36 0.33
C LEU A 88 -13.75 -14.65 1.11
N GLY A 89 -14.96 -15.15 1.02
CA GLY A 89 -15.37 -16.41 1.64
C GLY A 89 -14.97 -17.63 0.81
N SER A 90 -14.64 -18.73 1.50
CA SER A 90 -14.21 -19.99 0.88
C SER A 90 -15.31 -20.68 0.06
N THR A 91 -16.55 -20.26 0.17
CA THR A 91 -17.68 -20.75 -0.63
C THR A 91 -18.09 -19.81 -1.77
N SER A 92 -17.13 -19.01 -2.27
CA SER A 92 -17.33 -18.07 -3.39
C SER A 92 -18.32 -16.96 -3.05
N ARG A 93 -18.20 -16.38 -1.87
CA ARG A 93 -19.01 -15.26 -1.38
C ARG A 93 -18.14 -14.08 -1.03
N ILE A 94 -18.73 -12.91 -1.05
CA ILE A 94 -18.12 -11.67 -0.54
C ILE A 94 -18.87 -11.28 0.72
N TYR A 95 -18.13 -10.76 1.69
CA TYR A 95 -18.62 -10.26 2.96
C TYR A 95 -18.12 -8.85 3.22
N THR A 96 -18.92 -8.01 3.85
CA THR A 96 -18.41 -6.89 4.64
C THR A 96 -18.15 -7.37 6.06
N VAL A 97 -17.06 -6.91 6.69
CA VAL A 97 -16.67 -7.36 8.04
C VAL A 97 -16.51 -6.17 8.95
N ASN A 98 -17.26 -6.16 10.06
CA ASN A 98 -17.11 -5.14 11.08
C ASN A 98 -15.82 -5.36 11.87
N THR A 99 -14.87 -4.45 11.76
CA THR A 99 -13.52 -4.59 12.36
C THR A 99 -13.51 -4.47 13.89
N THR A 100 -14.60 -4.02 14.51
CA THR A 100 -14.72 -3.90 15.97
C THR A 100 -15.37 -5.14 16.58
N THR A 101 -16.38 -5.72 15.90
CA THR A 101 -17.16 -6.84 16.43
C THR A 101 -16.83 -8.19 15.78
N GLY A 102 -16.13 -8.19 14.63
CA GLY A 102 -15.86 -9.39 13.84
C GLY A 102 -17.07 -9.91 13.05
N VAL A 103 -18.22 -9.24 13.09
CA VAL A 103 -19.43 -9.69 12.38
C VAL A 103 -19.26 -9.51 10.89
N ALA A 104 -19.32 -10.63 10.15
CA ALA A 104 -19.36 -10.67 8.70
C ALA A 104 -20.83 -10.66 8.21
N THR A 105 -21.11 -9.81 7.22
CA THR A 105 -22.42 -9.70 6.57
C THR A 105 -22.26 -10.01 5.08
N PRO A 106 -22.99 -10.98 4.52
CA PRO A 106 -22.82 -11.33 3.11
C PRO A 106 -23.22 -10.17 2.20
N VAL A 107 -22.44 -9.96 1.15
CA VAL A 107 -22.77 -9.08 0.02
C VAL A 107 -23.45 -9.94 -1.05
N GLY A 108 -24.70 -9.63 -1.30
CA GLY A 108 -25.55 -10.47 -2.17
C GLY A 108 -26.09 -11.72 -1.46
N SER A 109 -26.94 -12.46 -2.16
CA SER A 109 -27.69 -13.59 -1.59
C SER A 109 -27.10 -14.95 -1.96
N THR A 110 -26.35 -15.05 -3.04
CA THR A 110 -25.84 -16.32 -3.60
C THR A 110 -24.31 -16.26 -3.78
N PRO A 111 -23.63 -17.43 -3.80
CA PRO A 111 -22.26 -17.49 -4.26
C PRO A 111 -22.12 -16.98 -5.69
N PHE A 112 -20.99 -16.39 -6.03
CA PHE A 112 -20.66 -16.09 -7.42
C PHE A 112 -20.27 -17.38 -8.18
N ALA A 113 -20.42 -17.37 -9.50
CA ALA A 113 -20.07 -18.45 -10.39
C ALA A 113 -19.24 -17.94 -11.58
N PRO A 114 -18.20 -18.70 -12.03
CA PRO A 114 -17.76 -19.99 -11.51
C PRO A 114 -17.23 -19.91 -10.08
N ALA A 115 -17.26 -21.02 -9.37
CA ALA A 115 -16.73 -21.09 -8.00
C ALA A 115 -15.22 -20.89 -7.96
N LEU A 116 -14.72 -20.49 -6.80
CA LEU A 116 -13.28 -20.42 -6.52
C LEU A 116 -12.64 -21.79 -6.71
N THR A 117 -11.46 -21.77 -7.33
CA THR A 117 -10.55 -22.89 -7.44
C THR A 117 -9.17 -22.43 -6.95
N GLY A 118 -8.29 -23.37 -6.61
CA GLY A 118 -7.01 -23.05 -5.99
C GLY A 118 -7.04 -23.12 -4.46
N THR A 119 -5.91 -22.86 -3.83
CA THR A 119 -5.70 -23.07 -2.38
C THR A 119 -5.31 -21.83 -1.61
N ALA A 120 -4.79 -20.80 -2.30
CA ALA A 120 -4.48 -19.50 -1.72
C ALA A 120 -4.82 -18.39 -2.75
N PHE A 121 -5.12 -17.19 -2.25
CA PHE A 121 -5.76 -16.16 -3.04
C PHE A 121 -5.17 -14.78 -2.75
N GLY A 122 -4.94 -13.99 -3.82
CA GLY A 122 -4.84 -12.54 -3.75
C GLY A 122 -6.22 -11.93 -3.88
N PHE A 123 -6.53 -10.97 -3.01
CA PHE A 123 -7.83 -10.29 -2.95
C PHE A 123 -7.60 -8.81 -2.68
N ASP A 124 -8.05 -7.95 -3.60
CA ASP A 124 -7.77 -6.52 -3.51
C ASP A 124 -8.74 -5.67 -4.33
N PHE A 125 -9.00 -4.45 -3.89
CA PHE A 125 -9.86 -3.50 -4.59
C PHE A 125 -9.09 -2.69 -5.63
N ASN A 126 -9.58 -2.68 -6.85
CA ASN A 126 -9.18 -1.70 -7.86
C ASN A 126 -9.84 -0.35 -7.57
N PRO A 127 -9.10 0.65 -7.07
CA PRO A 127 -9.69 1.93 -6.64
C PRO A 127 -10.18 2.79 -7.81
N ALA A 128 -9.67 2.55 -9.04
CA ALA A 128 -10.06 3.33 -10.21
C ALA A 128 -11.36 2.85 -10.85
N THR A 129 -11.76 1.59 -10.64
CA THR A 129 -12.96 1.00 -11.26
C THR A 129 -13.96 0.47 -10.28
N ASP A 130 -13.64 0.51 -8.99
CA ASP A 130 -14.45 -0.05 -7.90
C ASP A 130 -14.85 -1.50 -8.18
N ARG A 131 -13.85 -2.35 -8.36
CA ARG A 131 -14.00 -3.81 -8.56
C ARG A 131 -13.01 -4.54 -7.70
N ILE A 132 -13.41 -5.71 -7.21
CA ILE A 132 -12.54 -6.62 -6.50
C ILE A 132 -11.79 -7.47 -7.51
N ARG A 133 -10.46 -7.56 -7.36
CA ARG A 133 -9.62 -8.54 -8.05
C ARG A 133 -9.47 -9.76 -7.17
N VAL A 134 -9.66 -10.95 -7.74
CA VAL A 134 -9.32 -12.23 -7.12
C VAL A 134 -8.39 -12.98 -8.05
N VAL A 135 -7.23 -13.35 -7.54
CA VAL A 135 -6.28 -14.23 -8.21
C VAL A 135 -5.98 -15.43 -7.31
N SER A 136 -5.48 -16.53 -7.85
CA SER A 136 -5.19 -17.71 -7.05
C SER A 136 -4.02 -18.54 -7.57
N THR A 137 -3.66 -19.56 -6.79
CA THR A 137 -2.58 -20.53 -7.08
C THR A 137 -2.77 -21.32 -8.37
N ASP A 138 -3.97 -21.34 -8.94
CA ASP A 138 -4.31 -22.03 -10.19
C ASP A 138 -4.49 -21.10 -11.39
N THR A 139 -3.91 -19.89 -11.31
CA THR A 139 -3.97 -18.85 -12.34
C THR A 139 -5.33 -18.17 -12.52
N THR A 140 -6.29 -18.40 -11.64
CA THR A 140 -7.59 -17.69 -11.64
C THR A 140 -7.36 -16.17 -11.67
N ASN A 141 -8.19 -15.48 -12.46
CA ASN A 141 -8.18 -14.03 -12.60
C ASN A 141 -9.60 -13.52 -12.73
N PHE A 142 -10.24 -13.22 -11.58
CA PHE A 142 -11.63 -12.78 -11.52
C PHE A 142 -11.75 -11.32 -11.15
N ARG A 143 -12.83 -10.69 -11.64
CA ARG A 143 -13.33 -9.42 -11.13
C ARG A 143 -14.71 -9.61 -10.53
N LEU A 144 -14.91 -9.10 -9.32
CA LEU A 144 -16.19 -9.17 -8.62
C LEU A 144 -16.79 -7.77 -8.43
N ASN A 145 -18.10 -7.71 -8.37
CA ASN A 145 -18.84 -6.50 -8.08
C ASN A 145 -19.04 -6.38 -6.54
N PRO A 146 -18.50 -5.35 -5.89
CA PRO A 146 -18.61 -5.20 -4.44
C PRO A 146 -20.01 -4.83 -3.96
N ASN A 147 -20.92 -4.42 -4.85
CA ASN A 147 -22.27 -3.97 -4.46
C ASN A 147 -23.28 -5.13 -4.34
N ASP A 148 -23.04 -6.24 -5.03
CA ASP A 148 -23.97 -7.38 -5.08
C ASP A 148 -23.26 -8.74 -4.95
N GLY A 149 -21.93 -8.76 -4.85
CA GLY A 149 -21.11 -9.97 -4.71
C GLY A 149 -21.05 -10.83 -5.98
N THR A 150 -21.55 -10.36 -7.13
CA THR A 150 -21.56 -11.13 -8.38
C THR A 150 -20.21 -11.09 -9.10
N LEU A 151 -20.00 -12.07 -9.99
CA LEU A 151 -18.86 -12.05 -10.91
C LEU A 151 -19.07 -10.95 -11.96
N ALA A 152 -18.17 -9.97 -12.01
CA ALA A 152 -18.13 -8.93 -13.04
C ALA A 152 -17.34 -9.36 -14.28
N GLY A 153 -16.48 -10.36 -14.17
CA GLY A 153 -15.77 -10.96 -15.30
C GLY A 153 -14.82 -12.07 -14.90
N THR A 154 -14.77 -13.10 -15.76
CA THR A 154 -13.67 -14.08 -15.80
C THR A 154 -12.66 -13.56 -16.81
N ASP A 155 -11.54 -13.12 -16.31
CA ASP A 155 -10.47 -12.54 -17.11
C ASP A 155 -9.50 -13.62 -17.61
N THR A 156 -8.57 -13.25 -18.49
CA THR A 156 -7.54 -14.18 -19.00
C THR A 156 -6.73 -14.73 -17.82
N PRO A 157 -6.52 -16.06 -17.76
CA PRO A 157 -5.68 -16.67 -16.72
C PRO A 157 -4.29 -16.03 -16.66
N LEU A 158 -3.70 -16.04 -15.45
CA LEU A 158 -2.39 -15.45 -15.23
C LEU A 158 -1.31 -16.22 -15.99
N ALA A 159 -0.45 -15.48 -16.65
CA ALA A 159 0.72 -16.01 -17.35
C ALA A 159 1.84 -14.98 -17.39
N TYR A 160 3.08 -15.41 -17.33
CA TYR A 160 4.22 -14.51 -17.51
C TYR A 160 4.33 -14.03 -18.95
N ALA A 161 4.74 -12.77 -19.12
CA ALA A 161 4.99 -12.19 -20.44
C ALA A 161 6.11 -12.94 -21.19
N ALA A 162 6.03 -12.94 -22.51
CA ALA A 162 7.13 -13.46 -23.34
C ALA A 162 8.41 -12.67 -23.07
N GLY A 163 9.51 -13.39 -22.80
CA GLY A 163 10.80 -12.79 -22.46
C GLY A 163 10.96 -12.38 -20.98
N ASP A 164 9.92 -12.55 -20.17
CA ASP A 164 10.04 -12.43 -18.71
C ASP A 164 10.86 -13.58 -18.12
N SER A 165 11.52 -13.35 -16.97
CA SER A 165 12.28 -14.39 -16.25
C SER A 165 11.44 -15.60 -15.83
N GLY A 166 10.11 -15.43 -15.72
CA GLY A 166 9.13 -16.47 -15.44
C GLY A 166 8.47 -17.06 -16.69
N SER A 167 8.86 -16.63 -17.91
CA SER A 167 8.22 -17.07 -19.14
C SER A 167 8.21 -18.61 -19.29
N GLY A 168 7.02 -19.17 -19.53
CA GLY A 168 6.81 -20.61 -19.62
C GLY A 168 6.59 -21.33 -18.31
N LEU A 169 6.72 -20.64 -17.17
CA LEU A 169 6.35 -21.16 -15.84
C LEU A 169 4.89 -20.85 -15.54
N THR A 170 4.25 -21.68 -14.73
CA THR A 170 2.92 -21.43 -14.18
C THR A 170 3.05 -20.51 -12.97
N PRO A 171 2.46 -19.30 -12.98
CA PRO A 171 2.51 -18.41 -11.82
C PRO A 171 1.66 -18.92 -10.67
N ARG A 172 2.10 -18.60 -9.44
CA ARG A 172 1.40 -18.91 -8.18
C ARG A 172 1.19 -17.61 -7.40
N VAL A 173 0.31 -16.75 -7.91
CA VAL A 173 0.07 -15.43 -7.31
C VAL A 173 -0.94 -15.57 -6.17
N VAL A 174 -0.50 -15.29 -4.95
CA VAL A 174 -1.26 -15.48 -3.71
C VAL A 174 -1.48 -14.17 -2.93
N GLY A 175 -0.88 -13.08 -3.35
CA GLY A 175 -1.09 -11.73 -2.84
C GLY A 175 -1.38 -10.79 -4.00
N SER A 176 -2.26 -9.82 -3.80
CA SER A 176 -2.60 -8.76 -4.77
C SER A 176 -2.67 -7.42 -4.05
N ALA A 177 -2.20 -6.36 -4.70
CA ALA A 177 -2.32 -5.00 -4.19
C ALA A 177 -2.35 -3.96 -5.32
N TYR A 178 -3.32 -3.08 -5.29
CA TYR A 178 -3.41 -1.93 -6.18
C TYR A 178 -2.79 -0.69 -5.54
N THR A 179 -2.02 0.06 -6.30
CA THR A 179 -1.52 1.37 -5.88
C THR A 179 -2.60 2.45 -5.94
N ASN A 180 -2.31 3.63 -5.35
CA ASN A 180 -3.24 4.76 -5.30
C ASN A 180 -4.58 4.37 -4.66
N ASN A 181 -4.53 3.65 -3.54
CA ASN A 181 -5.67 3.04 -2.86
C ASN A 181 -6.51 4.11 -2.12
N PHE A 182 -7.14 5.02 -2.88
CA PHE A 182 -8.04 6.06 -2.40
C PHE A 182 -9.20 6.29 -3.38
N ASP A 183 -10.34 6.71 -2.85
CA ASP A 183 -11.53 7.01 -3.67
C ASP A 183 -11.27 8.13 -4.67
N GLY A 184 -11.82 7.96 -5.89
CA GLY A 184 -11.70 8.94 -6.97
C GLY A 184 -10.36 8.94 -7.71
N THR A 185 -9.45 8.00 -7.46
CA THR A 185 -8.25 7.86 -8.30
C THR A 185 -8.61 7.49 -9.73
N ALA A 186 -7.91 8.09 -10.70
CA ALA A 186 -8.11 7.78 -12.12
C ALA A 186 -7.18 6.65 -12.63
N VAL A 187 -6.10 6.36 -11.90
CA VAL A 187 -5.05 5.43 -12.34
C VAL A 187 -4.53 4.60 -11.17
N THR A 188 -4.22 3.35 -11.47
CA THR A 188 -3.62 2.42 -10.50
C THR A 188 -2.76 1.39 -11.22
N THR A 189 -1.83 0.78 -10.47
CA THR A 189 -1.01 -0.36 -10.92
C THR A 189 -1.29 -1.54 -10.02
N LEU A 190 -1.50 -2.73 -10.59
CA LEU A 190 -1.69 -3.96 -9.83
C LEU A 190 -0.36 -4.69 -9.69
N PHE A 191 0.00 -4.98 -8.45
CA PHE A 191 1.10 -5.88 -8.10
C PHE A 191 0.58 -7.16 -7.47
N GLY A 192 1.42 -8.20 -7.49
CA GLY A 192 1.15 -9.46 -6.81
C GLY A 192 2.42 -10.11 -6.30
N ILE A 193 2.27 -11.07 -5.39
CA ILE A 193 3.37 -11.91 -4.90
C ILE A 193 3.17 -13.33 -5.43
N ASP A 194 4.16 -13.81 -6.20
CA ASP A 194 4.24 -15.21 -6.63
C ASP A 194 5.10 -15.98 -5.63
N SER A 195 4.44 -16.80 -4.81
CA SER A 195 5.07 -17.58 -3.73
C SER A 195 5.91 -18.75 -4.22
N ASN A 196 5.72 -19.21 -5.46
CA ASN A 196 6.54 -20.30 -6.00
C ASN A 196 7.93 -19.83 -6.44
N ARG A 197 8.06 -18.52 -6.70
CA ARG A 197 9.30 -17.91 -7.15
C ARG A 197 9.84 -16.88 -6.18
N ASP A 198 9.09 -16.55 -5.13
CA ASP A 198 9.39 -15.49 -4.17
C ASP A 198 9.71 -14.16 -4.85
N VAL A 199 8.85 -13.76 -5.79
CA VAL A 199 9.02 -12.54 -6.57
C VAL A 199 7.80 -11.64 -6.47
N LEU A 200 8.04 -10.33 -6.54
CA LEU A 200 7.01 -9.37 -6.87
C LEU A 200 6.74 -9.41 -8.36
N VAL A 201 5.49 -9.40 -8.75
CA VAL A 201 5.05 -9.30 -10.15
C VAL A 201 4.12 -8.10 -10.33
N MET A 202 4.17 -7.48 -11.50
CA MET A 202 3.18 -6.52 -11.95
C MET A 202 2.21 -7.22 -12.90
N GLN A 203 0.91 -7.16 -12.61
CA GLN A 203 -0.13 -7.67 -13.50
C GLN A 203 -0.67 -6.56 -14.40
N GLY A 204 -0.50 -6.71 -15.70
CA GLY A 204 -0.84 -5.68 -16.67
C GLY A 204 0.29 -4.68 -16.90
N GLY A 205 0.05 -3.40 -16.71
CA GLY A 205 1.03 -2.33 -16.91
C GLY A 205 0.86 -1.17 -15.92
N PRO A 206 1.90 -0.33 -15.77
CA PRO A 206 1.87 0.77 -14.82
C PRO A 206 0.71 1.73 -15.15
N ASN A 207 0.03 2.20 -14.09
CA ASN A 207 -1.11 3.13 -14.20
C ASN A 207 -2.21 2.67 -15.18
N GLY A 208 -2.40 1.35 -15.34
CA GLY A 208 -3.41 0.78 -16.22
C GLY A 208 -3.10 0.89 -17.71
N THR A 209 -1.87 1.25 -18.13
CA THR A 209 -1.44 1.33 -19.54
C THR A 209 -1.63 0.01 -20.30
N ARG A 210 -1.60 -1.09 -19.58
CA ARG A 210 -2.09 -2.41 -20.02
C ARG A 210 -3.04 -2.93 -18.95
N SER A 211 -4.24 -3.35 -19.37
CA SER A 211 -5.24 -3.85 -18.44
C SER A 211 -4.78 -5.12 -17.72
N PRO A 212 -4.94 -5.24 -16.40
CA PRO A 212 -4.68 -6.46 -15.65
C PRO A 212 -5.64 -7.61 -16.02
N ASN A 213 -6.73 -7.31 -16.73
CA ASN A 213 -7.68 -8.32 -17.22
C ASN A 213 -7.05 -9.28 -18.23
N GLY A 214 -5.97 -8.87 -18.90
CA GLY A 214 -5.19 -9.73 -19.81
C GLY A 214 -4.35 -10.80 -19.12
N GLY A 215 -4.29 -10.82 -17.79
CA GLY A 215 -3.57 -11.81 -16.98
C GLY A 215 -2.05 -11.81 -17.14
N LEU A 216 -1.49 -10.83 -17.85
CA LEU A 216 -0.08 -10.83 -18.19
C LEU A 216 0.76 -10.29 -17.02
N LEU A 217 1.74 -11.10 -16.59
CA LEU A 217 2.65 -10.80 -15.49
C LEU A 217 4.03 -10.40 -15.99
N THR A 218 4.63 -9.44 -15.30
CA THR A 218 6.03 -9.04 -15.45
C THR A 218 6.72 -9.10 -14.09
N THR A 219 7.82 -9.83 -13.98
CA THR A 219 8.62 -9.93 -12.76
C THR A 219 9.28 -8.59 -12.45
N ILE A 220 9.22 -8.15 -11.21
CA ILE A 220 9.89 -6.95 -10.71
C ILE A 220 11.13 -7.36 -9.92
N GLY A 221 12.30 -6.89 -10.38
CA GLY A 221 13.58 -7.17 -9.74
C GLY A 221 14.00 -8.64 -9.81
N SER A 222 14.73 -9.09 -8.80
CA SER A 222 15.33 -10.43 -8.75
C SER A 222 14.77 -11.35 -7.67
N GLY A 223 13.84 -10.88 -6.85
CA GLY A 223 13.20 -11.63 -5.79
C GLY A 223 12.97 -10.81 -4.53
N LEU A 224 12.08 -11.30 -3.66
CA LEU A 224 11.75 -10.68 -2.38
C LEU A 224 12.94 -10.69 -1.40
N GLY A 225 13.84 -11.67 -1.54
CA GLY A 225 14.89 -11.92 -0.55
C GLY A 225 14.40 -12.68 0.68
N PHE A 226 13.20 -13.26 0.60
CA PHE A 226 12.56 -14.08 1.62
C PHE A 226 11.82 -15.25 0.95
N ASP A 227 12.01 -16.46 1.48
CA ASP A 227 11.30 -17.67 1.03
C ASP A 227 9.93 -17.72 1.73
N SER A 228 8.86 -17.57 0.97
CA SER A 228 7.49 -17.44 1.46
C SER A 228 6.64 -18.66 1.11
N SER A 229 5.83 -19.11 2.06
CA SER A 229 4.71 -20.01 1.76
C SER A 229 3.58 -19.27 1.03
N ASP A 230 2.48 -19.99 0.75
CA ASP A 230 1.25 -19.39 0.20
C ASP A 230 0.46 -18.53 1.21
N LEU A 231 0.89 -18.48 2.46
CA LEU A 231 0.26 -17.67 3.51
C LEU A 231 0.79 -16.26 3.44
N VAL A 232 0.20 -15.49 2.55
CA VAL A 232 0.58 -14.12 2.20
C VAL A 232 -0.62 -13.19 2.39
N GLY A 233 -0.40 -12.07 3.06
CA GLY A 233 -1.24 -10.87 2.95
C GLY A 233 -0.43 -9.78 2.28
N PHE A 234 -1.02 -9.04 1.33
CA PHE A 234 -0.30 -8.00 0.60
C PHE A 234 -1.26 -6.85 0.27
N ASP A 235 -0.87 -5.63 0.64
CA ASP A 235 -1.64 -4.43 0.35
C ASP A 235 -0.74 -3.19 0.24
N VAL A 236 -1.22 -2.17 -0.49
CA VAL A 236 -0.57 -0.86 -0.62
C VAL A 236 -1.40 0.19 0.09
N SER A 237 -0.85 0.78 1.15
CA SER A 237 -1.52 1.84 1.89
C SER A 237 -1.93 3.00 0.99
N GLY A 238 -3.19 3.37 1.04
CA GLY A 238 -3.68 4.55 0.37
C GLY A 238 -3.22 5.85 1.03
N ALA A 239 -2.86 5.80 2.31
CA ALA A 239 -2.40 6.97 3.07
C ALA A 239 -0.96 7.36 2.73
N SER A 240 -0.05 6.40 2.70
CA SER A 240 1.39 6.64 2.48
C SER A 240 1.90 6.19 1.11
N GLY A 241 1.22 5.23 0.47
CA GLY A 241 1.72 4.53 -0.71
C GLY A 241 2.74 3.43 -0.39
N VAL A 242 2.97 3.13 0.88
CA VAL A 242 3.86 2.02 1.30
C VAL A 242 3.16 0.69 1.03
N ALA A 243 3.89 -0.24 0.41
CA ALA A 243 3.43 -1.59 0.19
C ALA A 243 3.84 -2.47 1.37
N PHE A 244 2.87 -3.07 2.06
CA PHE A 244 3.07 -3.98 3.18
C PHE A 244 2.74 -5.41 2.79
N ALA A 245 3.58 -6.35 3.20
CA ALA A 245 3.29 -7.77 3.08
C ALA A 245 3.46 -8.50 4.41
N SER A 246 2.51 -9.36 4.75
CA SER A 246 2.71 -10.39 5.74
C SER A 246 3.15 -11.67 5.04
N LEU A 247 4.35 -12.12 5.29
CA LEU A 247 4.93 -13.32 4.70
C LEU A 247 5.18 -14.37 5.78
N THR A 248 4.85 -15.62 5.48
CA THR A 248 5.06 -16.76 6.39
C THR A 248 6.06 -17.72 5.75
N PRO A 249 7.13 -18.14 6.45
CA PRO A 249 8.10 -19.07 5.88
C PRO A 249 7.46 -20.44 5.59
N PRO A 250 7.97 -21.22 4.60
CA PRO A 250 7.43 -22.55 4.25
C PRO A 250 7.49 -23.54 5.40
N THR A 251 8.41 -23.35 6.33
CA THR A 251 8.51 -24.18 7.56
C THR A 251 7.38 -23.93 8.55
N GLY A 252 6.48 -22.97 8.25
CA GLY A 252 5.43 -22.51 9.14
C GLY A 252 5.94 -21.56 10.23
N GLY A 253 5.07 -21.22 11.17
CA GLY A 253 5.38 -20.30 12.27
C GLY A 253 4.65 -18.96 12.15
N ALA A 254 5.14 -17.97 12.85
CA ALA A 254 4.56 -16.63 12.81
C ALA A 254 4.83 -15.93 11.48
N SER A 255 3.82 -15.23 10.99
CA SER A 255 4.00 -14.29 9.87
C SER A 255 4.88 -13.13 10.29
N GLN A 256 5.65 -12.63 9.35
CA GLN A 256 6.49 -11.46 9.49
C GLN A 256 5.97 -10.33 8.61
N LEU A 257 6.01 -9.11 9.10
CA LEU A 257 5.67 -7.92 8.34
C LEU A 257 6.89 -7.45 7.57
N PHE A 258 6.69 -7.13 6.31
CA PHE A 258 7.69 -6.56 5.42
C PHE A 258 7.12 -5.34 4.71
N THR A 259 8.00 -4.38 4.46
CA THR A 259 7.80 -3.33 3.46
C THR A 259 8.37 -3.81 2.13
N ILE A 260 7.60 -3.70 1.05
CA ILE A 260 8.00 -4.12 -0.30
C ILE A 260 8.35 -2.90 -1.16
N ASP A 261 9.55 -2.88 -1.72
CA ASP A 261 9.92 -1.88 -2.73
C ASP A 261 9.32 -2.28 -4.09
N LEU A 262 8.30 -1.54 -4.52
CA LEU A 262 7.58 -1.81 -5.77
C LEU A 262 8.43 -1.59 -7.03
N THR A 263 9.62 -1.00 -6.91
CA THR A 263 10.56 -0.77 -8.03
C THR A 263 11.56 -1.90 -8.18
N THR A 264 12.07 -2.41 -7.05
CA THR A 264 13.12 -3.45 -7.01
C THR A 264 12.60 -4.83 -6.67
N GLY A 265 11.36 -4.93 -6.16
CA GLY A 265 10.75 -6.18 -5.67
C GLY A 265 11.32 -6.67 -4.34
N THR A 266 12.20 -5.90 -3.68
CA THR A 266 12.86 -6.33 -2.45
C THR A 266 11.95 -6.17 -1.24
N ALA A 267 11.90 -7.17 -0.37
CA ALA A 267 11.23 -7.13 0.92
C ALA A 267 12.20 -6.71 2.04
N THR A 268 11.82 -5.73 2.82
CA THR A 268 12.56 -5.29 4.02
C THR A 268 11.75 -5.69 5.25
N LEU A 269 12.36 -6.45 6.17
CA LEU A 269 11.71 -6.93 7.38
C LEU A 269 11.45 -5.77 8.35
N ASP A 270 10.19 -5.60 8.76
CA ASP A 270 9.76 -4.65 9.79
C ASP A 270 9.63 -5.33 11.17
N GLY A 271 9.28 -6.63 11.21
CA GLY A 271 9.21 -7.42 12.42
C GLY A 271 8.26 -8.60 12.36
N THR A 272 8.25 -9.42 13.42
CA THR A 272 7.29 -10.52 13.56
C THR A 272 5.93 -10.01 14.01
N ILE A 273 4.84 -10.51 13.43
CA ILE A 273 3.48 -10.09 13.74
C ILE A 273 2.96 -10.86 14.98
N GLY A 274 2.72 -10.12 16.06
CA GLY A 274 2.25 -10.69 17.31
C GLY A 274 3.17 -11.81 17.85
N VAL A 275 2.61 -12.70 18.67
CA VAL A 275 3.31 -13.87 19.18
C VAL A 275 2.72 -15.13 18.55
N GLY A 276 3.41 -15.68 17.54
CA GLY A 276 3.01 -16.93 16.89
C GLY A 276 1.78 -16.85 15.98
N LEU A 277 1.40 -15.64 15.52
CA LEU A 277 0.26 -15.46 14.62
C LEU A 277 0.66 -15.78 13.18
N THR A 278 -0.19 -16.55 12.50
CA THR A 278 -0.10 -16.80 11.05
C THR A 278 -1.22 -16.05 10.36
N LEU A 279 -0.88 -15.17 9.40
CA LEU A 279 -1.85 -14.40 8.62
C LEU A 279 -2.06 -15.01 7.23
N THR A 280 -3.29 -14.89 6.72
CA THR A 280 -3.71 -15.26 5.37
C THR A 280 -4.18 -14.06 4.56
N GLY A 281 -4.24 -12.87 5.16
CA GLY A 281 -4.63 -11.62 4.50
C GLY A 281 -4.16 -10.43 5.31
N LEU A 282 -3.95 -9.32 4.63
CA LEU A 282 -3.53 -8.03 5.20
C LEU A 282 -4.27 -6.92 4.48
N ALA A 283 -4.77 -5.95 5.24
CA ALA A 283 -5.36 -4.72 4.71
C ALA A 283 -4.77 -3.51 5.43
N ALA A 284 -4.29 -2.54 4.67
CA ALA A 284 -3.89 -1.23 5.13
C ALA A 284 -5.08 -0.25 5.12
N ASP A 285 -4.92 0.91 5.70
CA ASP A 285 -5.95 1.93 5.63
C ASP A 285 -5.99 2.57 4.23
N VAL A 286 -7.21 2.81 3.75
CA VAL A 286 -7.44 3.56 2.51
C VAL A 286 -7.09 5.03 2.72
N GLY A 287 -6.43 5.64 1.74
CA GLY A 287 -6.15 7.07 1.75
C GLY A 287 -7.44 7.87 1.53
N SER A 288 -7.48 9.07 2.06
CA SER A 288 -8.34 10.10 1.51
C SER A 288 -7.64 10.72 0.31
N ALA A 289 -8.40 11.17 -0.69
CA ALA A 289 -7.87 12.03 -1.74
C ALA A 289 -7.37 13.33 -1.08
N THR A 290 -6.25 13.26 -0.38
CA THR A 290 -5.58 14.46 0.09
C THR A 290 -5.08 15.15 -1.18
N VAL A 291 -5.69 16.27 -1.50
CA VAL A 291 -5.01 17.28 -2.29
C VAL A 291 -3.69 17.50 -1.54
N ARG A 292 -2.61 16.85 -2.01
CA ARG A 292 -1.26 17.23 -1.57
C ARG A 292 -1.20 18.71 -1.89
N GLU A 293 -1.30 19.54 -0.83
CA GLU A 293 -1.15 20.97 -0.97
C GLU A 293 0.13 21.17 -1.80
N PRO A 294 0.02 21.72 -3.02
CA PRO A 294 1.22 21.90 -3.84
C PRO A 294 2.21 22.68 -2.99
N ALA A 295 3.49 22.51 -3.25
CA ALA A 295 4.55 23.34 -2.64
C ALA A 295 4.32 24.85 -2.84
N SER A 296 3.20 25.25 -3.47
CA SER A 296 2.64 26.60 -3.60
C SER A 296 2.47 27.31 -2.25
N LEU A 297 2.12 26.65 -1.14
CA LEU A 297 2.11 27.31 0.19
C LEU A 297 3.53 27.62 0.65
N LEU A 298 4.48 26.73 0.41
CA LEU A 298 5.89 27.02 0.67
C LEU A 298 6.43 28.10 -0.27
N LEU A 299 6.07 28.06 -1.54
CA LEU A 299 6.40 29.09 -2.53
C LEU A 299 5.72 30.41 -2.20
N LEU A 300 4.48 30.42 -1.72
CA LEU A 300 3.76 31.62 -1.27
C LEU A 300 4.45 32.22 -0.02
N ALA A 301 4.87 31.37 0.94
CA ALA A 301 5.62 31.81 2.12
C ALA A 301 6.98 32.40 1.74
N ILE A 302 7.73 31.76 0.83
CA ILE A 302 9.02 32.23 0.33
C ILE A 302 8.83 33.55 -0.47
N GLY A 303 7.80 33.61 -1.33
CA GLY A 303 7.43 34.80 -2.08
C GLY A 303 7.03 35.97 -1.17
N GLY A 304 6.26 35.68 -0.12
CA GLY A 304 5.87 36.68 0.90
C GLY A 304 7.05 37.22 1.67
N LEU A 305 7.99 36.39 2.06
CA LEU A 305 9.24 36.81 2.72
C LEU A 305 10.14 37.63 1.79
N GLY A 306 10.19 37.25 0.51
CA GLY A 306 10.92 38.00 -0.52
C GLY A 306 10.36 39.42 -0.74
N LEU A 307 9.02 39.54 -0.82
CA LEU A 307 8.33 40.82 -0.95
C LEU A 307 8.48 41.71 0.29
N ALA A 308 8.39 41.12 1.48
CA ALA A 308 8.61 41.84 2.75
C ALA A 308 10.06 42.34 2.85
N GLY A 309 11.04 41.54 2.48
CA GLY A 309 12.46 41.93 2.42
C GLY A 309 12.72 43.05 1.39
N TYR A 310 12.09 42.98 0.22
CA TYR A 310 12.17 44.00 -0.81
C TYR A 310 11.55 45.33 -0.33
N ALA A 311 10.35 45.28 0.27
CA ALA A 311 9.66 46.46 0.80
C ALA A 311 10.46 47.14 1.92
N TRP A 312 11.09 46.34 2.81
CA TRP A 312 11.94 46.82 3.89
C TRP A 312 13.23 47.50 3.34
N ARG A 313 13.86 46.91 2.33
CA ARG A 313 15.03 47.49 1.65
C ARG A 313 14.71 48.80 0.96
N ARG A 314 13.53 48.91 0.30
CA ARG A 314 13.06 50.13 -0.37
C ARG A 314 12.80 51.26 0.64
N LYS A 315 12.18 50.98 1.81
CA LYS A 315 12.01 51.94 2.90
C LYS A 315 13.34 52.51 3.43
N ARG A 316 14.37 51.66 3.58
CA ARG A 316 15.69 52.14 4.04
C ARG A 316 16.38 53.05 3.04
N LEU A 317 16.21 52.84 1.73
CA LEU A 317 16.77 53.67 0.70
C LEU A 317 16.08 55.05 0.63
N LEU A 318 14.79 55.14 0.98
CA LEU A 318 14.05 56.40 1.00
C LEU A 318 14.32 57.24 2.29
N LEU A 319 14.68 56.58 3.40
CA LEU A 319 15.02 57.27 4.65
C LEU A 319 16.51 57.68 4.77
N GLY A 320 17.36 57.21 3.88
CA GLY A 320 18.79 57.56 3.82
C GLY A 320 19.11 58.68 2.84
N ALA A 321 18.09 59.30 2.22
CA ALA A 321 18.23 60.38 1.22
C ALA A 321 17.75 61.76 1.74
N CYS A 322 17.58 61.91 3.10
CA CYS A 322 17.36 63.22 3.75
C CYS A 322 18.60 63.62 4.55
#